data_8de30e2dd679806e4464728350d579cc
#
_entry.id   8de30e2dd679806e4464728350d579cc
#
_cell.length_a   1.000
_cell.length_b   1.000
_cell.length_c   1.000
_cell.angle_alpha   90.00
_cell.angle_beta   90.00
_cell.angle_gamma   90.00
#
_symmetry.space_group_name_H-M   'P 1'
#
loop_
_entity.id
_entity.type
_entity.pdbx_description
1 polymer ?
#
loop_
_entity_poly.entity_id
_entity_poly.type
_entity_poly.pdbx_seq_one_letter_code
_entity_poly.pdbx_strand_id
1 'polypeptide(L)'
;MQVRNILKNALFPFSCRVCGQFFHFYETNQGAPVNASAPGGLEALFQCLMAQHLCPVCARQFTAAEPPICTRCGLIFKSRQGEDHLCGDCLESEKPYGMARAAGVHDQSLMTIMHAYKYDGKVQLGGPLSKLLTAVYERHWRPGSIDLVVPVPLYPARLRKRGFNQAYLLVRSWGDVVKRDILQRTRRTAPQTGLGRKERLKNVKGAFSVKAPAAVKNRHILLVDDVYTTGATVRECARILKRCNAAQVDILTVGRAVT
;
A
#
# COMPACT_ATOMS: atom_id res chain seq x y z
N MET A 1 29.37 -17.77 -12.68
CA MET A 1 28.52 -16.59 -12.43
C MET A 1 28.58 -16.10 -10.99
N GLN A 2 28.68 -16.97 -9.97
CA GLN A 2 28.74 -16.62 -8.53
C GLN A 2 29.96 -15.75 -8.12
N VAL A 3 31.18 -16.10 -8.53
CA VAL A 3 32.41 -15.40 -8.11
C VAL A 3 32.42 -13.92 -8.54
N ARG A 4 31.84 -13.61 -9.71
CA ARG A 4 31.75 -12.25 -10.24
C ARG A 4 30.78 -11.35 -9.45
N ASN A 5 29.73 -11.94 -8.87
CA ASN A 5 28.78 -11.24 -8.01
C ASN A 5 29.36 -11.01 -6.60
N ILE A 6 30.15 -11.94 -6.07
CA ILE A 6 30.83 -11.79 -4.79
C ILE A 6 31.87 -10.65 -4.86
N LEU A 7 32.69 -10.61 -5.91
CA LEU A 7 33.67 -9.54 -6.13
C LEU A 7 33.01 -8.17 -6.35
N LYS A 8 31.89 -8.11 -7.10
CA LYS A 8 31.12 -6.87 -7.27
C LYS A 8 30.56 -6.36 -5.95
N ASN A 9 29.96 -7.24 -5.12
CA ASN A 9 29.42 -6.85 -3.82
C ASN A 9 30.50 -6.45 -2.81
N ALA A 10 31.70 -7.07 -2.88
CA ALA A 10 32.82 -6.70 -2.03
C ALA A 10 33.39 -5.30 -2.36
N LEU A 11 33.41 -4.95 -3.66
CA LEU A 11 33.92 -3.65 -4.13
C LEU A 11 32.86 -2.53 -4.08
N PHE A 12 31.57 -2.87 -4.18
CA PHE A 12 30.45 -1.93 -4.19
C PHE A 12 29.35 -2.37 -3.22
N PRO A 13 29.51 -2.12 -1.91
CA PRO A 13 28.51 -2.49 -0.93
C PRO A 13 27.22 -1.68 -1.13
N PHE A 14 26.08 -2.27 -0.78
CA PHE A 14 24.81 -1.55 -0.75
C PHE A 14 24.76 -0.58 0.42
N SER A 15 24.13 0.58 0.23
CA SER A 15 23.86 1.53 1.31
C SER A 15 22.42 1.34 1.78
N CYS A 16 22.24 1.13 3.09
CA CYS A 16 20.92 0.99 3.71
C CYS A 16 20.16 2.32 3.67
N ARG A 17 18.95 2.29 3.13
CA ARG A 17 18.12 3.49 2.99
C ARG A 17 17.58 4.05 4.30
N VAL A 18 17.62 3.29 5.38
CA VAL A 18 17.17 3.73 6.71
C VAL A 18 18.31 4.32 7.51
N CYS A 19 19.39 3.55 7.73
CA CYS A 19 20.49 3.97 8.60
C CYS A 19 21.72 4.51 7.84
N GLY A 20 21.75 4.44 6.50
CA GLY A 20 22.88 4.88 5.69
C GLY A 20 24.09 3.95 5.69
N GLN A 21 24.16 2.98 6.59
CA GLN A 21 25.30 2.07 6.69
C GLN A 21 25.45 1.22 5.44
N PHE A 22 26.70 0.95 5.07
CA PHE A 22 27.03 0.00 4.01
C PHE A 22 26.81 -1.44 4.50
N PHE A 23 26.30 -2.29 3.62
CA PHE A 23 26.11 -3.71 3.91
C PHE A 23 26.32 -4.55 2.65
N HIS A 24 26.65 -5.83 2.85
CA HIS A 24 26.79 -6.80 1.77
C HIS A 24 25.52 -7.62 1.67
N PHE A 25 25.01 -7.74 0.45
CA PHE A 25 23.91 -8.62 0.15
C PHE A 25 24.48 -9.87 -0.53
N TYR A 26 24.36 -11.00 0.12
CA TYR A 26 24.66 -12.30 -0.49
C TYR A 26 23.34 -12.90 -0.95
N GLU A 27 23.23 -13.22 -2.25
CA GLU A 27 22.15 -14.06 -2.75
C GLU A 27 22.31 -15.44 -2.08
N THR A 28 21.68 -15.60 -0.93
CA THR A 28 21.51 -16.95 -0.37
C THR A 28 20.57 -17.67 -1.31
N ASN A 29 20.97 -18.87 -1.79
CA ASN A 29 20.14 -19.79 -2.57
C ASN A 29 18.95 -20.35 -1.74
N GLN A 30 18.37 -19.57 -0.86
CA GLN A 30 17.16 -19.92 -0.14
C GLN A 30 15.96 -19.60 -1.04
N GLY A 31 15.90 -20.35 -2.15
CA GLY A 31 14.77 -20.35 -3.08
C GLY A 31 13.54 -21.07 -2.58
N ALA A 32 13.35 -21.22 -1.27
CA ALA A 32 12.05 -21.60 -0.73
C ALA A 32 11.12 -20.39 -0.85
N PRO A 33 9.97 -20.51 -1.55
CA PRO A 33 8.99 -19.43 -1.60
C PRO A 33 8.59 -19.10 -0.17
N VAL A 34 8.80 -17.84 0.25
CA VAL A 34 8.35 -17.37 1.54
C VAL A 34 6.83 -17.49 1.55
N ASN A 35 6.28 -18.35 2.40
CA ASN A 35 4.83 -18.47 2.53
C ASN A 35 4.29 -17.22 3.26
N ALA A 36 3.90 -16.23 2.49
CA ALA A 36 3.38 -14.97 3.00
C ALA A 36 2.06 -15.15 3.79
N SER A 37 1.37 -16.28 3.62
CA SER A 37 0.13 -16.57 4.35
C SER A 37 0.37 -17.18 5.74
N ALA A 38 1.59 -17.65 6.04
CA ALA A 38 1.94 -18.11 7.38
C ALA A 38 2.08 -16.93 8.36
N PRO A 39 1.91 -17.15 9.68
CA PRO A 39 2.24 -16.15 10.70
C PRO A 39 3.69 -15.65 10.52
N GLY A 40 3.88 -14.32 10.54
CA GLY A 40 5.19 -13.72 10.26
C GLY A 40 5.64 -13.78 8.80
N GLY A 41 4.83 -14.36 7.90
CA GLY A 41 5.19 -14.53 6.49
C GLY A 41 5.37 -13.22 5.72
N LEU A 42 4.62 -12.17 6.07
CA LEU A 42 4.77 -10.84 5.46
C LEU A 42 6.07 -10.15 5.89
N GLU A 43 6.53 -10.32 7.14
CA GLU A 43 7.82 -9.82 7.60
C GLU A 43 8.97 -10.48 6.84
N ALA A 44 8.95 -11.81 6.76
CA ALA A 44 9.97 -12.56 6.02
C ALA A 44 9.98 -12.19 4.53
N LEU A 45 8.78 -12.05 3.92
CA LEU A 45 8.65 -11.59 2.54
C LEU A 45 9.22 -10.18 2.37
N PHE A 46 8.88 -9.23 3.25
CA PHE A 46 9.42 -7.87 3.20
C PHE A 46 10.94 -7.85 3.30
N GLN A 47 11.52 -8.61 4.25
CA GLN A 47 12.98 -8.71 4.41
C GLN A 47 13.64 -9.23 3.12
N CYS A 48 13.09 -10.27 2.51
CA CYS A 48 13.56 -10.82 1.24
C CYS A 48 13.46 -9.78 0.11
N LEU A 49 12.30 -9.14 -0.06
CA LEU A 49 12.05 -8.17 -1.13
C LEU A 49 12.89 -6.90 -0.99
N MET A 50 13.24 -6.51 0.23
CA MET A 50 14.02 -5.29 0.52
C MET A 50 15.50 -5.55 0.74
N ALA A 51 15.99 -6.78 0.56
CA ALA A 51 17.36 -7.19 0.87
C ALA A 51 18.47 -6.40 0.13
N GLN A 52 18.17 -5.81 -1.04
CA GLN A 52 19.08 -4.91 -1.76
C GLN A 52 18.95 -3.44 -1.36
N HIS A 53 17.99 -3.10 -0.51
CA HIS A 53 17.65 -1.73 -0.15
C HIS A 53 17.82 -1.42 1.33
N LEU A 54 17.76 -2.45 2.18
CA LEU A 54 17.84 -2.35 3.63
C LEU A 54 18.83 -3.36 4.18
N CYS A 55 19.65 -2.94 5.16
CA CYS A 55 20.42 -3.90 5.93
C CYS A 55 19.50 -4.81 6.77
N PRO A 56 19.96 -6.01 7.19
CA PRO A 56 19.12 -6.96 7.93
C PRO A 56 18.52 -6.38 9.22
N VAL A 57 19.22 -5.49 9.91
CA VAL A 57 18.73 -4.84 11.14
C VAL A 57 17.54 -3.93 10.83
N CYS A 58 17.66 -3.08 9.82
CA CYS A 58 16.57 -2.18 9.44
C CYS A 58 15.40 -2.92 8.76
N ALA A 59 15.67 -3.98 8.00
CA ALA A 59 14.62 -4.79 7.39
C ALA A 59 13.74 -5.48 8.45
N ARG A 60 14.31 -5.92 9.58
CA ARG A 60 13.57 -6.49 10.71
C ARG A 60 12.68 -5.51 11.47
N GLN A 61 12.83 -4.20 11.25
CA GLN A 61 11.96 -3.18 11.87
C GLN A 61 10.58 -3.08 11.17
N PHE A 62 10.38 -3.79 10.08
CA PHE A 62 9.07 -3.85 9.45
C PHE A 62 8.10 -4.64 10.32
N THR A 63 6.94 -4.06 10.59
CA THR A 63 5.84 -4.69 11.32
C THR A 63 4.70 -4.95 10.35
N ALA A 64 4.35 -6.21 10.14
CA ALA A 64 3.22 -6.58 9.29
C ALA A 64 1.88 -6.17 9.93
N ALA A 65 0.89 -5.88 9.06
CA ALA A 65 -0.47 -5.62 9.48
C ALA A 65 -1.21 -6.93 9.73
N GLU A 66 -0.88 -7.59 10.84
CA GLU A 66 -1.44 -8.89 11.23
C GLU A 66 -2.43 -8.78 12.39
N PRO A 67 -3.34 -9.76 12.56
CA PRO A 67 -4.27 -9.84 13.69
C PRO A 67 -3.59 -9.66 15.06
N PRO A 68 -4.34 -9.09 16.04
CA PRO A 68 -5.69 -8.57 15.90
C PRO A 68 -5.73 -7.21 15.21
N ILE A 69 -6.64 -7.08 14.23
CA ILE A 69 -6.87 -5.85 13.46
C ILE A 69 -8.35 -5.48 13.42
N CYS A 70 -8.65 -4.23 13.13
CA CYS A 70 -10.02 -3.83 12.87
C CYS A 70 -10.56 -4.54 11.62
N THR A 71 -11.66 -5.30 11.77
CA THR A 71 -12.29 -6.05 10.67
C THR A 71 -12.66 -5.16 9.48
N ARG A 72 -13.04 -3.89 9.74
CA ARG A 72 -13.43 -2.90 8.72
C ARG A 72 -12.24 -2.14 8.14
N CYS A 73 -11.50 -1.38 8.96
CA CYS A 73 -10.50 -0.42 8.45
C CYS A 73 -9.04 -0.92 8.55
N GLY A 74 -8.81 -2.15 9.01
CA GLY A 74 -7.47 -2.73 9.12
C GLY A 74 -6.56 -1.97 10.11
N LEU A 75 -7.13 -1.23 11.08
CA LEU A 75 -6.34 -0.64 12.16
C LEU A 75 -5.71 -1.76 12.99
N ILE A 76 -4.42 -1.70 13.15
CA ILE A 76 -3.66 -2.66 13.97
C ILE A 76 -3.80 -2.23 15.42
N PHE A 77 -4.28 -3.12 16.28
CA PHE A 77 -4.41 -2.81 17.71
C PHE A 77 -3.06 -2.88 18.42
N LYS A 78 -2.89 -2.02 19.43
CA LYS A 78 -1.67 -2.00 20.26
C LYS A 78 -1.50 -3.29 21.05
N SER A 79 -2.61 -3.79 21.64
CA SER A 79 -2.65 -5.13 22.22
C SER A 79 -2.65 -6.16 21.09
N ARG A 80 -1.75 -7.12 21.17
CA ARG A 80 -1.68 -8.25 20.24
C ARG A 80 -2.45 -9.48 20.75
N GLN A 81 -3.30 -9.27 21.76
CA GLN A 81 -4.17 -10.31 22.34
C GLN A 81 -5.61 -10.09 21.91
N GLY A 82 -6.36 -11.18 21.76
CA GLY A 82 -7.77 -11.17 21.37
C GLY A 82 -7.97 -11.39 19.87
N GLU A 83 -9.25 -11.29 19.47
CA GLU A 83 -9.70 -11.50 18.09
C GLU A 83 -9.85 -10.18 17.32
N ASP A 84 -9.99 -10.29 16.01
CA ASP A 84 -10.32 -9.17 15.14
C ASP A 84 -11.69 -8.59 15.51
N HIS A 85 -11.77 -7.28 15.73
CA HIS A 85 -13.01 -6.58 16.07
C HIS A 85 -13.07 -5.18 15.43
N LEU A 86 -14.19 -4.48 15.54
CA LEU A 86 -14.29 -3.11 15.06
C LEU A 86 -13.58 -2.14 16.03
N CYS A 87 -12.78 -1.23 15.50
CA CYS A 87 -12.22 -0.13 16.29
C CYS A 87 -13.28 0.95 16.58
N GLY A 88 -13.05 1.80 17.59
CA GLY A 88 -13.98 2.86 17.99
C GLY A 88 -14.45 3.72 16.80
N ASP A 89 -13.55 4.19 15.94
CA ASP A 89 -13.93 4.97 14.74
C ASP A 89 -14.85 4.21 13.76
N CYS A 90 -14.75 2.89 13.70
CA CYS A 90 -15.62 2.08 12.85
C CYS A 90 -16.94 1.70 13.53
N LEU A 91 -17.00 1.72 14.85
CA LEU A 91 -18.24 1.61 15.63
C LEU A 91 -19.05 2.92 15.55
N GLU A 92 -18.38 4.07 15.70
CA GLU A 92 -19.03 5.39 15.72
C GLU A 92 -19.49 5.85 14.34
N SER A 93 -18.84 5.44 13.26
CA SER A 93 -19.19 5.91 11.92
C SER A 93 -19.06 4.86 10.85
N GLU A 94 -20.12 4.67 10.08
CA GLU A 94 -20.14 3.80 8.92
C GLU A 94 -19.10 4.26 7.87
N LYS A 95 -18.45 3.28 7.24
CA LYS A 95 -17.47 3.53 6.19
C LYS A 95 -18.08 3.17 4.82
N PRO A 96 -17.79 3.95 3.77
CA PRO A 96 -18.32 3.70 2.44
C PRO A 96 -17.63 2.54 1.71
N TYR A 97 -16.95 1.66 2.44
CA TYR A 97 -16.26 0.47 1.92
C TYR A 97 -16.47 -0.74 2.85
N GLY A 98 -16.31 -1.93 2.29
CA GLY A 98 -16.44 -3.20 3.01
C GLY A 98 -15.29 -3.42 3.97
N MET A 99 -14.08 -3.60 3.45
CA MET A 99 -12.88 -3.75 4.27
C MET A 99 -11.69 -2.99 3.70
N ALA A 100 -10.72 -2.68 4.56
CA ALA A 100 -9.41 -2.16 4.17
C ALA A 100 -8.31 -3.05 4.76
N ARG A 101 -7.30 -3.35 3.95
CA ARG A 101 -6.12 -4.13 4.36
C ARG A 101 -4.85 -3.42 3.94
N ALA A 102 -3.78 -3.66 4.69
CA ALA A 102 -2.46 -3.11 4.41
C ALA A 102 -1.39 -4.18 4.60
N ALA A 103 -0.22 -3.98 4.03
CA ALA A 103 0.89 -4.91 4.22
C ALA A 103 1.55 -4.73 5.59
N GLY A 104 1.70 -3.50 6.07
CA GLY A 104 2.35 -3.25 7.35
C GLY A 104 2.04 -1.91 7.98
N VAL A 105 2.55 -1.71 9.18
CA VAL A 105 2.53 -0.42 9.87
C VAL A 105 3.36 0.59 9.10
N HIS A 106 2.81 1.78 8.86
CA HIS A 106 3.53 2.87 8.20
C HIS A 106 4.41 3.61 9.20
N ASP A 107 5.47 2.96 9.63
CA ASP A 107 6.50 3.49 10.52
C ASP A 107 7.90 3.07 10.07
N GLN A 108 8.92 3.56 10.73
CA GLN A 108 10.32 3.16 10.59
C GLN A 108 10.72 2.83 9.13
N SER A 109 11.06 1.56 8.87
CA SER A 109 11.56 1.09 7.57
C SER A 109 10.56 1.26 6.45
N LEU A 110 9.28 0.93 6.68
CA LEU A 110 8.27 1.07 5.64
C LEU A 110 8.03 2.54 5.30
N MET A 111 8.03 3.43 6.27
CA MET A 111 7.90 4.88 6.05
C MET A 111 9.06 5.40 5.19
N THR A 112 10.29 5.00 5.50
CA THR A 112 11.48 5.41 4.73
C THR A 112 11.44 4.88 3.29
N ILE A 113 11.10 3.61 3.09
CA ILE A 113 10.95 3.01 1.76
C ILE A 113 9.84 3.73 0.97
N MET A 114 8.69 3.99 1.59
CA MET A 114 7.59 4.70 0.95
C MET A 114 7.94 6.15 0.62
N HIS A 115 8.74 6.82 1.45
CA HIS A 115 9.26 8.17 1.15
C HIS A 115 10.18 8.13 -0.07
N ALA A 116 11.16 7.23 -0.07
CA ALA A 116 12.09 7.08 -1.20
C ALA A 116 11.36 6.76 -2.51
N TYR A 117 10.35 5.88 -2.46
CA TYR A 117 9.49 5.56 -3.59
C TYR A 117 8.73 6.77 -4.12
N LYS A 118 8.18 7.62 -3.23
CA LYS A 118 7.34 8.75 -3.61
C LYS A 118 8.12 9.99 -4.06
N TYR A 119 9.27 10.26 -3.44
CA TYR A 119 9.91 11.58 -3.52
C TYR A 119 11.35 11.56 -4.01
N ASP A 120 12.09 10.44 -3.83
CA ASP A 120 13.50 10.37 -4.19
C ASP A 120 13.71 9.67 -5.56
N GLY A 121 12.67 9.56 -6.37
CA GLY A 121 12.74 8.96 -7.71
C GLY A 121 13.07 7.46 -7.74
N LYS A 122 12.95 6.75 -6.60
CA LYS A 122 13.31 5.32 -6.51
C LYS A 122 12.18 4.41 -7.01
N VAL A 123 11.81 4.60 -8.27
CA VAL A 123 10.71 3.86 -8.95
C VAL A 123 10.91 2.35 -8.91
N GLN A 124 12.18 1.87 -8.88
CA GLN A 124 12.52 0.45 -8.77
C GLN A 124 11.97 -0.23 -7.50
N LEU A 125 11.66 0.53 -6.43
CA LEU A 125 10.98 0.00 -5.25
C LEU A 125 9.54 -0.44 -5.54
N GLY A 126 8.96 0.01 -6.66
CA GLY A 126 7.60 -0.36 -7.05
C GLY A 126 7.42 -1.86 -7.27
N GLY A 127 8.40 -2.56 -7.83
CA GLY A 127 8.36 -4.01 -8.02
C GLY A 127 8.27 -4.81 -6.71
N PRO A 128 9.24 -4.64 -5.81
CA PRO A 128 9.19 -5.24 -4.46
C PRO A 128 7.90 -4.91 -3.70
N LEU A 129 7.47 -3.64 -3.69
CA LEU A 129 6.23 -3.23 -3.02
C LEU A 129 4.98 -3.82 -3.68
N SER A 130 4.97 -3.99 -5.01
CA SER A 130 3.89 -4.68 -5.73
C SER A 130 3.76 -6.14 -5.30
N LYS A 131 4.88 -6.86 -5.19
CA LYS A 131 4.89 -8.27 -4.72
C LYS A 131 4.36 -8.39 -3.29
N LEU A 132 4.77 -7.48 -2.41
CA LEU A 132 4.26 -7.43 -1.04
C LEU A 132 2.74 -7.19 -1.03
N LEU A 133 2.26 -6.28 -1.88
CA LEU A 133 0.83 -5.96 -2.00
C LEU A 133 0.02 -7.14 -2.57
N THR A 134 0.60 -7.87 -3.54
CA THR A 134 0.00 -9.09 -4.11
C THR A 134 -0.20 -10.15 -3.02
N ALA A 135 0.79 -10.37 -2.16
CA ALA A 135 0.66 -11.33 -1.05
C ALA A 135 -0.49 -10.97 -0.08
N VAL A 136 -0.68 -9.68 0.20
CA VAL A 136 -1.83 -9.23 1.01
C VAL A 136 -3.15 -9.44 0.27
N TYR A 137 -3.18 -9.17 -1.03
CA TYR A 137 -4.35 -9.42 -1.86
C TYR A 137 -4.76 -10.89 -1.82
N GLU A 138 -3.84 -11.80 -2.10
CA GLU A 138 -4.07 -13.25 -2.11
C GLU A 138 -4.54 -13.80 -0.75
N ARG A 139 -4.10 -13.17 0.35
CA ARG A 139 -4.50 -13.54 1.72
C ARG A 139 -5.95 -13.17 2.05
N HIS A 140 -6.47 -12.08 1.50
CA HIS A 140 -7.74 -11.49 1.94
C HIS A 140 -8.87 -11.54 0.91
N TRP A 141 -8.56 -11.74 -0.35
CA TRP A 141 -9.55 -11.82 -1.43
C TRP A 141 -9.40 -13.12 -2.20
N ARG A 142 -10.53 -13.76 -2.48
CA ARG A 142 -10.54 -14.96 -3.32
C ARG A 142 -10.21 -14.58 -4.77
N PRO A 143 -9.49 -15.42 -5.52
CA PRO A 143 -9.29 -15.21 -6.95
C PRO A 143 -10.63 -15.01 -7.67
N GLY A 144 -10.70 -14.00 -8.55
CA GLY A 144 -11.92 -13.69 -9.30
C GLY A 144 -13.02 -12.96 -8.53
N SER A 145 -12.86 -12.68 -7.22
CA SER A 145 -13.87 -11.94 -6.45
C SER A 145 -13.86 -10.43 -6.69
N ILE A 146 -12.81 -9.89 -7.30
CA ILE A 146 -12.65 -8.49 -7.63
C ILE A 146 -12.86 -8.30 -9.14
N ASP A 147 -13.85 -7.48 -9.52
CA ASP A 147 -14.11 -7.15 -10.93
C ASP A 147 -13.15 -6.09 -11.47
N LEU A 148 -12.79 -5.10 -10.64
CA LEU A 148 -11.96 -3.97 -11.05
C LEU A 148 -10.96 -3.59 -9.94
N VAL A 149 -9.71 -3.39 -10.33
CA VAL A 149 -8.68 -2.78 -9.47
C VAL A 149 -8.48 -1.33 -9.91
N VAL A 150 -8.76 -0.39 -9.03
CA VAL A 150 -8.75 1.04 -9.34
C VAL A 150 -7.69 1.75 -8.49
N PRO A 151 -6.56 2.16 -9.07
CA PRO A 151 -5.57 2.94 -8.35
C PRO A 151 -6.07 4.36 -8.09
N VAL A 152 -5.84 4.87 -6.87
CA VAL A 152 -6.18 6.25 -6.50
C VAL A 152 -5.40 7.23 -7.38
N PRO A 153 -6.08 8.17 -8.07
CA PRO A 153 -5.42 9.10 -8.98
C PRO A 153 -4.73 10.25 -8.25
N LEU A 154 -3.62 10.70 -8.83
CA LEU A 154 -2.99 11.96 -8.47
C LEU A 154 -3.65 13.13 -9.22
N TYR A 155 -3.59 14.32 -8.61
CA TYR A 155 -3.89 15.56 -9.34
C TYR A 155 -2.85 15.79 -10.46
N PRO A 156 -3.24 16.28 -11.67
CA PRO A 156 -2.34 16.37 -12.82
C PRO A 156 -1.00 17.08 -12.56
N ALA A 157 -1.02 18.19 -11.81
CA ALA A 157 0.23 18.91 -11.49
C ALA A 157 1.15 18.08 -10.58
N ARG A 158 0.59 17.26 -9.66
CA ARG A 158 1.38 16.35 -8.81
C ARG A 158 1.93 15.18 -9.62
N LEU A 159 1.14 14.67 -10.57
CA LEU A 159 1.59 13.62 -11.49
C LEU A 159 2.76 14.10 -12.35
N ARG A 160 2.67 15.31 -12.93
CA ARG A 160 3.78 15.92 -13.70
C ARG A 160 5.03 16.11 -12.85
N LYS A 161 4.89 16.60 -11.61
CA LYS A 161 6.05 16.81 -10.71
C LYS A 161 6.70 15.47 -10.29
N ARG A 162 5.91 14.42 -10.06
CA ARG A 162 6.40 13.11 -9.60
C ARG A 162 6.85 12.21 -10.75
N GLY A 163 6.31 12.41 -11.95
CA GLY A 163 6.56 11.59 -13.14
C GLY A 163 5.71 10.31 -13.23
N PHE A 164 5.11 9.86 -12.13
CA PHE A 164 4.33 8.62 -12.08
C PHE A 164 3.24 8.65 -11.01
N ASN A 165 2.24 7.76 -11.17
CA ASN A 165 1.26 7.48 -10.13
C ASN A 165 1.72 6.25 -9.34
N GLN A 166 2.05 6.44 -8.06
CA GLN A 166 2.54 5.39 -7.18
C GLN A 166 1.55 4.24 -7.01
N ALA A 167 0.26 4.54 -6.82
CA ALA A 167 -0.77 3.52 -6.66
C ALA A 167 -0.95 2.67 -7.93
N TYR A 168 -0.84 3.29 -9.12
CA TYR A 168 -0.88 2.55 -10.38
C TYR A 168 0.33 1.64 -10.56
N LEU A 169 1.54 2.12 -10.27
CA LEU A 169 2.75 1.29 -10.42
C LEU A 169 2.76 0.06 -9.50
N LEU A 170 2.08 0.13 -8.35
CA LEU A 170 1.94 -1.01 -7.43
C LEU A 170 1.12 -2.16 -8.02
N VAL A 171 0.20 -1.88 -8.94
CA VAL A 171 -0.75 -2.89 -9.46
C VAL A 171 -0.72 -3.06 -10.98
N ARG A 172 0.11 -2.29 -11.71
CA ARG A 172 0.13 -2.31 -13.18
C ARG A 172 0.40 -3.69 -13.79
N SER A 173 1.08 -4.56 -13.06
CA SER A 173 1.38 -5.94 -13.49
C SER A 173 0.24 -6.93 -13.25
N TRP A 174 -0.89 -6.51 -12.66
CA TRP A 174 -2.03 -7.38 -12.36
C TRP A 174 -2.96 -7.60 -13.55
N GLY A 175 -2.60 -7.08 -14.73
CA GLY A 175 -3.31 -7.31 -15.99
C GLY A 175 -4.53 -6.42 -16.19
N ASP A 176 -5.46 -6.91 -16.98
CA ASP A 176 -6.61 -6.15 -17.49
C ASP A 176 -7.65 -5.77 -16.44
N VAL A 177 -7.63 -6.37 -15.26
CA VAL A 177 -8.49 -5.99 -14.13
C VAL A 177 -8.16 -4.58 -13.63
N VAL A 178 -6.95 -4.05 -13.91
CA VAL A 178 -6.51 -2.72 -13.48
C VAL A 178 -7.03 -1.64 -14.41
N LYS A 179 -7.90 -0.77 -13.89
CA LYS A 179 -8.52 0.34 -14.65
C LYS A 179 -8.13 1.69 -14.04
N ARG A 180 -7.10 2.33 -14.62
CA ARG A 180 -6.57 3.63 -14.15
C ARG A 180 -7.46 4.82 -14.48
N ASP A 181 -8.38 4.67 -15.45
CA ASP A 181 -9.17 5.78 -15.99
C ASP A 181 -10.59 5.87 -15.39
N ILE A 182 -10.93 5.01 -14.42
CA ILE A 182 -12.23 5.04 -13.72
C ILE A 182 -12.34 6.30 -12.85
N LEU A 183 -11.32 6.61 -12.07
CA LEU A 183 -11.28 7.77 -11.18
C LEU A 183 -10.37 8.86 -11.73
N GLN A 184 -10.78 10.11 -11.51
CA GLN A 184 -9.91 11.28 -11.71
C GLN A 184 -9.94 12.19 -10.49
N ARG A 185 -8.81 12.85 -10.21
CA ARG A 185 -8.73 13.91 -9.22
C ARG A 185 -8.88 15.26 -9.92
N THR A 186 -10.00 15.92 -9.68
CA THR A 186 -10.42 17.12 -10.38
C THR A 186 -9.94 18.41 -9.69
N ARG A 187 -9.71 18.38 -8.38
CA ARG A 187 -9.34 19.55 -7.61
C ARG A 187 -7.95 19.39 -6.98
N ARG A 188 -7.13 20.45 -7.09
CA ARG A 188 -5.89 20.57 -6.33
C ARG A 188 -6.23 20.71 -4.85
N THR A 189 -5.58 19.89 -4.01
CA THR A 189 -5.72 19.94 -2.55
C THR A 189 -4.36 20.21 -1.93
N ALA A 190 -4.35 20.84 -0.77
CA ALA A 190 -3.12 21.04 0.00
C ALA A 190 -2.43 19.69 0.30
N PRO A 191 -1.10 19.66 0.47
CA PRO A 191 -0.43 18.48 0.99
C PRO A 191 -1.08 18.04 2.30
N GLN A 192 -1.30 16.73 2.46
CA GLN A 192 -1.93 16.21 3.68
C GLN A 192 -0.96 16.14 4.88
N THR A 193 0.33 16.33 4.61
CA THR A 193 1.37 16.40 5.64
C THR A 193 1.11 17.61 6.52
N GLY A 194 1.08 17.44 7.83
CA GLY A 194 0.82 18.51 8.79
C GLY A 194 -0.67 18.82 9.08
N LEU A 195 -1.61 18.29 8.28
CA LEU A 195 -3.04 18.48 8.53
C LEU A 195 -3.58 17.47 9.55
N GLY A 196 -4.42 17.94 10.46
CA GLY A 196 -5.20 17.11 11.38
C GLY A 196 -6.25 16.23 10.66
N ARG A 197 -6.82 15.25 11.37
CA ARG A 197 -7.79 14.29 10.80
C ARG A 197 -9.00 14.98 10.16
N LYS A 198 -9.64 15.92 10.86
CA LYS A 198 -10.81 16.67 10.37
C LYS A 198 -10.47 17.50 9.14
N GLU A 199 -9.30 18.13 9.14
CA GLU A 199 -8.82 18.95 8.02
C GLU A 199 -8.53 18.10 6.78
N ARG A 200 -7.93 16.91 6.94
CA ARG A 200 -7.70 15.96 5.81
C ARG A 200 -9.00 15.53 5.15
N LEU A 201 -10.06 15.28 5.94
CA LEU A 201 -11.38 14.96 5.40
C LEU A 201 -11.99 16.12 4.61
N LYS A 202 -11.95 17.35 5.15
CA LYS A 202 -12.41 18.56 4.46
C LYS A 202 -11.60 18.83 3.18
N ASN A 203 -10.29 18.65 3.23
CA ASN A 203 -9.37 18.93 2.14
C ASN A 203 -9.65 18.07 0.89
N VAL A 204 -10.08 16.82 1.04
CA VAL A 204 -10.32 15.90 -0.09
C VAL A 204 -11.78 15.80 -0.51
N LYS A 205 -12.72 16.36 0.24
CA LYS A 205 -14.16 16.32 -0.08
C LYS A 205 -14.41 16.99 -1.45
N GLY A 206 -15.06 16.25 -2.38
CA GLY A 206 -15.34 16.71 -3.74
C GLY A 206 -14.10 16.86 -4.64
N ALA A 207 -12.96 16.28 -4.27
CA ALA A 207 -11.75 16.37 -5.06
C ALA A 207 -11.62 15.28 -6.15
N PHE A 208 -12.58 14.36 -6.21
CA PHE A 208 -12.56 13.24 -7.16
C PHE A 208 -13.86 13.13 -7.92
N SER A 209 -13.82 12.55 -9.11
CA SER A 209 -14.99 12.17 -9.91
C SER A 209 -14.76 10.82 -10.60
N VAL A 210 -15.86 10.16 -10.97
CA VAL A 210 -15.88 8.94 -11.78
C VAL A 210 -16.03 9.32 -13.23
N LYS A 211 -15.12 8.89 -14.10
CA LYS A 211 -15.17 9.16 -15.55
C LYS A 211 -16.11 8.22 -16.29
N ALA A 212 -16.20 6.97 -15.85
CA ALA A 212 -16.99 5.92 -16.50
C ALA A 212 -17.97 5.27 -15.49
N PRO A 213 -19.09 5.94 -15.12
CA PRO A 213 -20.04 5.41 -14.14
C PRO A 213 -20.64 4.06 -14.54
N ALA A 214 -20.89 3.84 -15.84
CA ALA A 214 -21.42 2.57 -16.33
C ALA A 214 -20.47 1.38 -16.08
N ALA A 215 -19.16 1.59 -16.16
CA ALA A 215 -18.16 0.54 -15.90
C ALA A 215 -18.06 0.18 -14.40
N VAL A 216 -18.57 1.03 -13.51
CA VAL A 216 -18.54 0.86 -12.05
C VAL A 216 -19.80 0.14 -11.54
N LYS A 217 -20.92 0.29 -12.23
CA LYS A 217 -22.22 -0.22 -11.78
C LYS A 217 -22.19 -1.74 -11.54
N ASN A 218 -22.69 -2.14 -10.36
CA ASN A 218 -22.76 -3.52 -9.90
C ASN A 218 -21.41 -4.27 -9.83
N ARG A 219 -20.28 -3.55 -9.76
CA ARG A 219 -18.95 -4.14 -9.67
C ARG A 219 -18.41 -4.16 -8.22
N HIS A 220 -17.65 -5.21 -7.90
CA HIS A 220 -16.79 -5.25 -6.73
C HIS A 220 -15.44 -4.63 -7.09
N ILE A 221 -15.12 -3.53 -6.46
CA ILE A 221 -13.94 -2.70 -6.78
C ILE A 221 -12.92 -2.78 -5.65
N LEU A 222 -11.67 -3.11 -6.01
CA LEU A 222 -10.53 -2.95 -5.11
C LEU A 222 -9.86 -1.60 -5.38
N LEU A 223 -10.02 -0.66 -4.46
CA LEU A 223 -9.36 0.64 -4.50
C LEU A 223 -7.95 0.52 -3.92
N VAL A 224 -6.93 0.88 -4.69
CA VAL A 224 -5.52 0.78 -4.26
C VAL A 224 -4.92 2.15 -4.03
N ASP A 225 -4.30 2.34 -2.87
CA ASP A 225 -3.47 3.52 -2.55
C ASP A 225 -2.14 3.06 -1.91
N ASP A 226 -1.23 3.98 -1.72
CA ASP A 226 0.07 3.68 -1.12
C ASP A 226 -0.01 3.56 0.41
N VAL A 227 -0.65 4.51 1.09
CA VAL A 227 -0.73 4.55 2.56
C VAL A 227 -2.11 4.98 3.04
N TYR A 228 -2.70 4.18 3.89
CA TYR A 228 -3.90 4.54 4.64
C TYR A 228 -3.49 5.26 5.94
N THR A 229 -3.62 6.57 5.98
CA THR A 229 -3.43 7.38 7.20
C THR A 229 -4.76 7.57 7.94
N THR A 230 -5.45 8.67 7.73
CA THR A 230 -6.81 8.91 8.24
C THR A 230 -7.91 8.25 7.40
N GLY A 231 -7.53 7.71 6.25
CA GLY A 231 -8.46 7.17 5.27
C GLY A 231 -9.26 8.22 4.49
N ALA A 232 -8.97 9.51 4.64
CA ALA A 232 -9.74 10.59 4.00
C ALA A 232 -9.84 10.42 2.47
N THR A 233 -8.73 10.14 1.81
CA THR A 233 -8.68 9.95 0.35
C THR A 233 -9.49 8.74 -0.09
N VAL A 234 -9.23 7.58 0.49
CA VAL A 234 -9.90 6.33 0.09
C VAL A 234 -11.39 6.34 0.45
N ARG A 235 -11.78 6.98 1.57
CA ARG A 235 -13.19 7.19 1.92
C ARG A 235 -13.91 8.05 0.88
N GLU A 236 -13.32 9.15 0.43
CA GLU A 236 -13.92 10.00 -0.59
C GLU A 236 -14.03 9.28 -1.93
N CYS A 237 -12.99 8.55 -2.37
CA CYS A 237 -13.02 7.73 -3.58
C CYS A 237 -14.10 6.63 -3.48
N ALA A 238 -14.14 5.89 -2.37
CA ALA A 238 -15.16 4.86 -2.15
C ALA A 238 -16.58 5.44 -2.16
N ARG A 239 -16.79 6.60 -1.51
CA ARG A 239 -18.08 7.28 -1.48
C ARG A 239 -18.60 7.63 -2.88
N ILE A 240 -17.75 8.15 -3.77
CA ILE A 240 -18.17 8.48 -5.13
C ILE A 240 -18.39 7.24 -6.00
N LEU A 241 -17.60 6.16 -5.80
CA LEU A 241 -17.82 4.87 -6.47
C LEU A 241 -19.17 4.26 -6.04
N LYS A 242 -19.49 4.28 -4.74
CA LYS A 242 -20.80 3.82 -4.24
C LYS A 242 -21.95 4.66 -4.77
N ARG A 243 -21.80 5.97 -4.97
CA ARG A 243 -22.80 6.82 -5.64
C ARG A 243 -23.01 6.47 -7.10
N CYS A 244 -22.03 5.85 -7.76
CA CYS A 244 -22.13 5.29 -9.10
C CYS A 244 -22.62 3.82 -9.09
N ASN A 245 -23.25 3.37 -7.99
CA ASN A 245 -23.80 2.04 -7.80
C ASN A 245 -22.78 0.91 -7.89
N ALA A 246 -21.53 1.12 -7.43
CA ALA A 246 -20.62 0.01 -7.18
C ALA A 246 -21.26 -0.95 -6.15
N ALA A 247 -21.25 -2.26 -6.43
CA ALA A 247 -21.81 -3.26 -5.52
C ALA A 247 -21.02 -3.27 -4.20
N GLN A 248 -19.70 -3.33 -4.31
CA GLN A 248 -18.78 -3.28 -3.18
C GLN A 248 -17.53 -2.48 -3.52
N VAL A 249 -16.94 -1.85 -2.52
CA VAL A 249 -15.62 -1.22 -2.61
C VAL A 249 -14.79 -1.69 -1.45
N ASP A 250 -13.63 -2.27 -1.71
CA ASP A 250 -12.63 -2.62 -0.70
C ASP A 250 -11.35 -1.82 -0.94
N ILE A 251 -10.46 -1.80 0.02
CA ILE A 251 -9.26 -0.96 0.01
C ILE A 251 -8.02 -1.82 0.28
N LEU A 252 -6.99 -1.61 -0.52
CA LEU A 252 -5.69 -2.23 -0.33
C LEU A 252 -4.60 -1.16 -0.36
N THR A 253 -3.70 -1.17 0.64
CA THR A 253 -2.58 -0.24 0.74
C THR A 253 -1.30 -0.94 1.16
N VAL A 254 -0.15 -0.34 0.89
CA VAL A 254 1.13 -0.86 1.37
C VAL A 254 1.28 -0.59 2.87
N GLY A 255 0.95 0.61 3.31
CA GLY A 255 1.10 1.02 4.71
C GLY A 255 -0.20 1.43 5.39
N ARG A 256 -0.32 1.13 6.68
CA ARG A 256 -1.37 1.62 7.57
C ARG A 256 -0.76 2.44 8.70
N ALA A 257 -1.08 3.73 8.78
CA ALA A 257 -0.66 4.54 9.92
C ALA A 257 -1.45 4.13 11.17
N VAL A 258 -0.77 3.91 12.26
CA VAL A 258 -1.34 3.74 13.60
C VAL A 258 -1.41 5.14 14.22
N THR A 259 -2.59 5.56 14.63
CA THR A 259 -2.83 6.86 15.28
C THR A 259 -3.15 6.64 16.75
#